data_2c9d259d111df3ade28d2c31485e3852
#
_entry.id   2c9d259d111df3ade28d2c31485e3852
#
_cell.length_a   1.000
_cell.length_b   1.000
_cell.length_c   1.000
_cell.angle_alpha   90.00
_cell.angle_beta   90.00
_cell.angle_gamma   90.00
#
_symmetry.space_group_name_H-M   'P 1'
#
loop_
_entity.id
_entity.type
_entity.pdbx_description
1 polymer ?
#
loop_
_entity_poly.entity_id
_entity_poly.type
_entity_poly.pdbx_seq_one_letter_code
_entity_poly.pdbx_strand_id
1 'polypeptide(L)'
;MVGRTVPDIVGRIGPRPSLVIFSEGNHLMVLLGEHILGAFPAWAMTHPRYADLDLDNIVIVTLPQPMVVQIIRTGAITLGNLTVDFTRASGLYPDIVMAGAAPLRELHTLGVLEPQARVFSRNRGRALVVRQGNPLGIGGLADVARTGARVAQADTVEANARAGNRTAIEALIGRVGADAFFANEVTHFAGRVGITHRDVPEMIARGYADVGLTQHHLITYWVRTFPQHFEIVTIAGAERFSVTIALGRVREPLRLRAATAFAEFFFSRAKDVYPRYDFARMADDEYGATLALD
;
A
#
# COMPACT_ATOMS: atom_id res chain seq x y z
N MET A 1 5.92 -8.26 17.80
CA MET A 1 6.51 -9.29 16.92
C MET A 1 6.66 -8.67 15.52
N VAL A 2 7.80 -8.03 15.25
CA VAL A 2 8.04 -7.22 14.03
C VAL A 2 8.71 -8.04 12.92
N GLY A 3 8.93 -9.32 13.13
CA GLY A 3 9.81 -10.14 12.30
C GLY A 3 9.23 -10.77 11.04
N ARG A 4 8.00 -10.42 10.62
CA ARG A 4 7.32 -11.17 9.55
C ARG A 4 7.13 -10.44 8.23
N THR A 5 7.33 -9.14 8.21
CA THR A 5 7.21 -8.35 6.98
C THR A 5 8.47 -7.50 6.84
N VAL A 6 9.15 -7.65 5.71
CA VAL A 6 10.32 -6.84 5.39
C VAL A 6 9.81 -5.54 4.75
N PRO A 7 10.17 -4.36 5.27
CA PRO A 7 9.88 -3.10 4.61
C PRO A 7 10.65 -3.00 3.29
N ASP A 8 10.10 -2.29 2.33
CA ASP A 8 10.93 -1.74 1.27
C ASP A 8 11.52 -0.44 1.79
N ILE A 9 12.81 -0.33 1.73
CA ILE A 9 13.54 0.88 2.10
C ILE A 9 14.29 1.35 0.87
N VAL A 10 13.98 2.54 0.41
CA VAL A 10 14.63 3.20 -0.72
C VAL A 10 15.32 4.45 -0.21
N GLY A 11 16.47 4.75 -0.76
CA GLY A 11 17.36 5.81 -0.26
C GLY A 11 18.44 5.26 0.68
N ARG A 12 19.32 6.14 1.13
CA ARG A 12 20.43 5.78 2.01
C ARG A 12 20.01 5.95 3.47
N ILE A 13 20.08 4.85 4.24
CA ILE A 13 19.91 4.90 5.70
C ILE A 13 21.20 5.52 6.28
N GLY A 14 21.11 6.72 6.78
CA GLY A 14 22.22 7.45 7.35
C GLY A 14 21.81 8.79 7.95
N PRO A 15 22.76 9.52 8.56
CA PRO A 15 22.46 10.74 9.27
C PRO A 15 22.17 11.87 8.29
N ARG A 16 21.12 12.33 7.96
CA ARG A 16 20.74 13.50 7.13
C ARG A 16 20.06 13.12 5.81
N PRO A 17 18.94 12.37 5.85
CA PRO A 17 18.10 12.32 4.68
C PRO A 17 17.54 13.72 4.37
N SER A 18 17.33 13.97 3.09
CA SER A 18 16.73 15.22 2.59
C SER A 18 15.22 15.27 2.80
N LEU A 19 14.58 14.10 2.86
CA LEU A 19 13.15 13.89 3.10
C LEU A 19 12.94 12.44 3.53
N VAL A 20 12.00 12.20 4.47
CA VAL A 20 11.59 10.85 4.86
C VAL A 20 10.09 10.68 4.68
N ILE A 21 9.70 9.68 3.88
CA ILE A 21 8.31 9.35 3.58
C ILE A 21 8.02 7.94 4.08
N PHE A 22 7.02 7.79 4.93
CA PHE A 22 6.46 6.49 5.27
C PHE A 22 5.17 6.29 4.48
N SER A 23 5.05 5.13 3.83
CA SER A 23 3.90 4.83 3.00
C SER A 23 3.42 3.39 3.21
N GLU A 24 2.14 3.16 3.01
CA GLU A 24 1.69 1.78 2.78
C GLU A 24 2.35 1.22 1.51
N GLY A 25 2.59 -0.10 1.49
CA GLY A 25 3.39 -0.76 0.45
C GLY A 25 2.84 -0.62 -0.97
N ASN A 26 1.54 -0.40 -1.11
CA ASN A 26 0.85 -0.35 -2.40
C ASN A 26 1.23 0.84 -3.29
N HIS A 27 1.87 1.86 -2.73
CA HIS A 27 2.24 3.10 -3.46
C HIS A 27 3.70 3.12 -3.91
N LEU A 28 4.52 2.15 -3.50
CA LEU A 28 5.95 2.17 -3.82
C LEU A 28 6.21 2.23 -5.33
N MET A 29 5.49 1.41 -6.12
CA MET A 29 5.64 1.40 -7.58
C MET A 29 5.34 2.75 -8.23
N VAL A 30 4.38 3.50 -7.66
CA VAL A 30 4.02 4.85 -8.13
C VAL A 30 5.08 5.86 -7.73
N LEU A 31 5.56 5.78 -6.47
CA LEU A 31 6.58 6.68 -5.92
C LEU A 31 7.94 6.49 -6.62
N LEU A 32 8.30 5.26 -6.98
CA LEU A 32 9.54 4.94 -7.70
C LEU A 32 9.41 5.09 -9.22
N GLY A 33 8.18 5.08 -9.73
CA GLY A 33 7.94 5.32 -11.15
C GLY A 33 8.51 6.66 -11.59
N GLU A 34 8.79 6.76 -12.88
CA GLU A 34 9.54 7.86 -13.53
C GLU A 34 9.09 9.28 -13.18
N HIS A 35 7.93 9.42 -12.53
CA HIS A 35 7.25 10.70 -12.47
C HIS A 35 7.27 11.38 -11.10
N ILE A 36 7.53 10.66 -9.99
CA ILE A 36 7.49 11.27 -8.66
C ILE A 36 8.89 11.44 -8.08
N LEU A 37 9.62 10.37 -7.79
CA LEU A 37 10.93 10.52 -7.16
C LEU A 37 11.98 11.09 -8.09
N GLY A 38 12.09 10.56 -9.33
CA GLY A 38 13.06 11.05 -10.30
C GLY A 38 12.76 12.47 -10.77
N ALA A 39 11.48 12.85 -10.85
CA ALA A 39 11.07 14.17 -11.31
C ALA A 39 11.01 15.23 -10.19
N PHE A 40 10.84 14.84 -8.93
CA PHE A 40 10.71 15.80 -7.82
C PHE A 40 11.98 16.65 -7.61
N PRO A 41 13.19 16.09 -7.53
CA PRO A 41 14.40 16.91 -7.43
C PRO A 41 14.57 17.85 -8.62
N ALA A 42 14.34 17.38 -9.85
CA ALA A 42 14.43 18.21 -11.05
C ALA A 42 13.40 19.35 -11.04
N TRP A 43 12.17 19.10 -10.62
CA TRP A 43 11.15 20.14 -10.46
C TRP A 43 11.54 21.15 -9.38
N ALA A 44 12.03 20.70 -8.23
CA ALA A 44 12.44 21.58 -7.15
C ALA A 44 13.56 22.52 -7.57
N MET A 45 14.57 22.02 -8.29
CA MET A 45 15.68 22.84 -8.83
C MET A 45 15.22 23.97 -9.73
N THR A 46 14.12 23.84 -10.43
CA THR A 46 13.56 24.89 -11.31
C THR A 46 12.50 25.75 -10.63
N HIS A 47 12.08 25.37 -9.40
CA HIS A 47 11.01 26.08 -8.71
C HIS A 47 11.58 27.22 -7.86
N PRO A 48 11.12 28.50 -8.01
CA PRO A 48 11.74 29.65 -7.36
C PRO A 48 11.87 29.58 -5.84
N ARG A 49 10.95 28.83 -5.15
CA ARG A 49 10.96 28.70 -3.69
C ARG A 49 11.81 27.54 -3.17
N TYR A 50 12.23 26.62 -4.05
CA TYR A 50 12.81 25.34 -3.64
C TYR A 50 14.13 25.01 -4.34
N ALA A 51 14.65 25.88 -5.21
CA ALA A 51 15.86 25.64 -6.00
C ALA A 51 17.14 25.42 -5.15
N ASP A 52 17.12 25.88 -3.91
CA ASP A 52 18.22 25.71 -2.94
C ASP A 52 18.08 24.47 -2.05
N LEU A 53 17.03 23.65 -2.23
CA LEU A 53 16.89 22.41 -1.48
C LEU A 53 17.89 21.36 -1.96
N ASP A 54 18.62 20.82 -1.00
CA ASP A 54 19.39 19.59 -1.22
C ASP A 54 18.44 18.39 -1.12
N LEU A 55 18.23 17.68 -2.22
CA LEU A 55 17.31 16.54 -2.34
C LEU A 55 18.04 15.26 -2.80
N ASP A 56 19.32 15.11 -2.47
CA ASP A 56 20.17 14.00 -2.91
C ASP A 56 19.88 12.67 -2.19
N ASN A 57 19.14 12.70 -1.08
CA ASN A 57 18.78 11.50 -0.31
C ASN A 57 17.35 11.51 0.23
N ILE A 58 16.40 11.17 -0.62
CA ILE A 58 15.02 10.95 -0.20
C ILE A 58 14.89 9.49 0.27
N VAL A 59 14.44 9.30 1.52
CA VAL A 59 14.21 7.98 2.09
C VAL A 59 12.73 7.67 2.08
N ILE A 60 12.36 6.52 1.49
CA ILE A 60 11.00 5.98 1.53
C ILE A 60 11.03 4.67 2.28
N VAL A 61 10.11 4.52 3.21
CA VAL A 61 9.86 3.27 3.93
C VAL A 61 8.43 2.84 3.67
N THR A 62 8.24 1.64 3.12
CA THR A 62 6.89 1.11 2.88
C THR A 62 6.64 -0.16 3.68
N LEU A 63 5.44 -0.25 4.25
CA LEU A 63 5.00 -1.33 5.11
C LEU A 63 3.48 -1.48 5.04
N PRO A 64 2.91 -2.61 5.51
CA PRO A 64 1.50 -2.67 5.85
C PRO A 64 1.11 -1.57 6.84
N GLN A 65 -0.05 -0.98 6.66
CA GLN A 65 -0.50 0.21 7.43
C GLN A 65 -0.36 0.07 8.97
N PRO A 66 -0.74 -1.07 9.61
CA PRO A 66 -0.56 -1.22 11.04
C PRO A 66 0.91 -1.17 11.48
N MET A 67 1.82 -1.63 10.63
CA MET A 67 3.26 -1.62 10.93
C MET A 67 3.85 -0.22 10.78
N VAL A 68 3.35 0.61 9.85
CA VAL A 68 3.73 2.03 9.78
C VAL A 68 3.44 2.73 11.11
N VAL A 69 2.23 2.52 11.65
CA VAL A 69 1.85 3.08 12.97
C VAL A 69 2.75 2.54 14.06
N GLN A 70 2.97 1.22 14.09
CA GLN A 70 3.80 0.60 15.12
C GLN A 70 5.23 1.12 15.13
N ILE A 71 5.87 1.25 13.96
CA ILE A 71 7.25 1.77 13.87
C ILE A 71 7.33 3.20 14.35
N ILE A 72 6.37 4.03 14.00
CA ILE A 72 6.34 5.42 14.48
C ILE A 72 6.19 5.46 16.00
N ARG A 73 5.40 4.55 16.60
CA ARG A 73 5.24 4.44 18.07
C ARG A 73 6.48 3.90 18.78
N THR A 74 7.13 2.91 18.19
CA THR A 74 8.28 2.23 18.84
C THR A 74 9.62 2.87 18.49
N GLY A 75 9.67 3.65 17.42
CA GLY A 75 10.87 4.32 16.94
C GLY A 75 11.88 3.40 16.26
N ALA A 76 11.60 2.11 16.09
CA ALA A 76 12.59 1.18 15.51
C ALA A 76 11.94 -0.03 14.82
N ILE A 77 12.71 -0.65 13.90
CA ILE A 77 12.41 -1.96 13.33
C ILE A 77 13.68 -2.82 13.31
N THR A 78 13.54 -4.11 13.60
CA THR A 78 14.62 -5.08 13.46
C THR A 78 14.45 -5.90 12.18
N LEU A 79 15.48 -5.90 11.35
CA LEU A 79 15.59 -6.59 10.07
C LEU A 79 16.73 -7.60 10.15
N GLY A 80 16.45 -8.85 10.41
CA GLY A 80 17.47 -9.85 10.70
C GLY A 80 18.32 -9.42 11.92
N ASN A 81 19.60 -9.17 11.70
CA ASN A 81 20.54 -8.72 12.74
C ASN A 81 20.70 -7.18 12.79
N LEU A 82 19.98 -6.44 11.96
CA LEU A 82 20.06 -4.99 11.91
C LEU A 82 18.82 -4.38 12.59
N THR A 83 19.03 -3.46 13.52
CA THR A 83 17.97 -2.59 14.03
C THR A 83 18.14 -1.20 13.40
N VAL A 84 17.10 -0.75 12.72
CA VAL A 84 17.03 0.61 12.15
C VAL A 84 16.26 1.49 13.13
N ASP A 85 16.90 2.57 13.55
CA ASP A 85 16.31 3.60 14.41
C ASP A 85 15.58 4.65 13.55
N PHE A 86 14.29 4.80 13.78
CA PHE A 86 13.40 5.77 13.12
C PHE A 86 12.95 6.88 14.08
N THR A 87 13.69 7.13 15.14
CA THR A 87 13.42 8.26 16.04
C THR A 87 13.86 9.59 15.41
N ARG A 88 13.46 10.70 16.04
CA ARG A 88 13.93 12.04 15.64
C ARG A 88 15.45 12.18 15.77
N ALA A 89 16.04 11.51 16.75
CA ALA A 89 17.50 11.57 17.01
C ALA A 89 18.32 10.93 15.88
N SER A 90 17.83 9.86 15.25
CA SER A 90 18.49 9.23 14.11
C SER A 90 18.37 10.05 12.81
N GLY A 91 17.46 11.02 12.77
CA GLY A 91 17.12 11.76 11.56
C GLY A 91 16.20 11.00 10.58
N LEU A 92 15.84 9.75 10.86
CA LEU A 92 14.97 8.92 10.00
C LEU A 92 13.48 9.00 10.38
N TYR A 93 13.12 9.86 11.34
CA TYR A 93 11.71 10.11 11.65
C TYR A 93 10.98 10.65 10.42
N PRO A 94 9.75 10.16 10.11
CA PRO A 94 9.05 10.60 8.92
C PRO A 94 8.69 12.08 8.95
N ASP A 95 8.65 12.71 7.78
CA ASP A 95 8.10 14.04 7.56
C ASP A 95 6.69 13.96 6.99
N ILE A 96 6.42 12.87 6.25
CA ILE A 96 5.17 12.58 5.56
C ILE A 96 4.78 11.13 5.81
N VAL A 97 3.47 10.90 6.02
CA VAL A 97 2.88 9.56 6.09
C VAL A 97 1.76 9.46 5.05
N MET A 98 1.79 8.38 4.25
CA MET A 98 0.80 8.09 3.21
C MET A 98 0.09 6.79 3.57
N ALA A 99 -1.19 6.89 3.97
CA ALA A 99 -1.97 5.74 4.42
C ALA A 99 -3.48 5.98 4.29
N GLY A 100 -4.27 4.95 4.60
CA GLY A 100 -5.71 5.08 4.73
C GLY A 100 -6.14 5.94 5.94
N ALA A 101 -7.42 6.30 6.00
CA ALA A 101 -7.94 7.20 7.03
C ALA A 101 -7.73 6.69 8.47
N ALA A 102 -7.95 5.39 8.72
CA ALA A 102 -7.87 4.85 10.09
C ALA A 102 -6.46 4.97 10.69
N PRO A 103 -5.36 4.51 10.04
CA PRO A 103 -4.01 4.70 10.57
C PRO A 103 -3.60 6.18 10.65
N LEU A 104 -4.06 7.05 9.75
CA LEU A 104 -3.76 8.49 9.87
C LEU A 104 -4.45 9.11 11.08
N ARG A 105 -5.70 8.75 11.38
CA ARG A 105 -6.41 9.18 12.60
C ARG A 105 -5.70 8.67 13.86
N GLU A 106 -5.28 7.42 13.89
CA GLU A 106 -4.50 6.87 15.01
C GLU A 106 -3.22 7.69 15.24
N LEU A 107 -2.47 7.98 14.18
CA LEU A 107 -1.25 8.80 14.28
C LEU A 107 -1.57 10.24 14.71
N HIS A 108 -2.69 10.81 14.29
CA HIS A 108 -3.13 12.12 14.76
C HIS A 108 -3.46 12.09 16.26
N THR A 109 -4.22 11.10 16.73
CA THR A 109 -4.53 10.90 18.16
C THR A 109 -3.26 10.75 19.00
N LEU A 110 -2.22 10.13 18.45
CA LEU A 110 -0.89 10.05 19.07
C LEU A 110 -0.10 11.36 19.03
N GLY A 111 -0.65 12.43 18.49
CA GLY A 111 0.01 13.73 18.37
C GLY A 111 1.08 13.81 17.27
N VAL A 112 1.19 12.79 16.41
CA VAL A 112 2.21 12.70 15.37
C VAL A 112 1.86 13.54 14.14
N LEU A 113 0.61 13.48 13.68
CA LEU A 113 0.18 14.16 12.45
C LEU A 113 -0.57 15.45 12.74
N GLU A 114 -0.53 16.36 11.78
CA GLU A 114 -1.43 17.51 11.72
C GLU A 114 -2.90 17.03 11.66
N PRO A 115 -3.89 17.90 12.01
CA PRO A 115 -5.30 17.50 12.07
C PRO A 115 -5.93 17.23 10.70
N GLN A 116 -5.18 17.48 9.63
CA GLN A 116 -5.68 17.34 8.26
C GLN A 116 -4.68 16.55 7.42
N ALA A 117 -5.23 15.64 6.61
CA ALA A 117 -4.52 14.99 5.52
C ALA A 117 -5.18 15.35 4.19
N ARG A 118 -4.48 15.12 3.08
CA ARG A 118 -5.00 15.40 1.74
C ARG A 118 -5.14 14.12 0.94
N VAL A 119 -6.31 13.90 0.39
CA VAL A 119 -6.62 12.70 -0.43
C VAL A 119 -5.87 12.77 -1.76
N PHE A 120 -5.25 11.66 -2.18
CA PHE A 120 -4.53 11.60 -3.45
C PHE A 120 -4.83 10.37 -4.31
N SER A 121 -5.38 9.30 -3.72
CA SER A 121 -5.75 8.12 -4.47
C SER A 121 -6.94 7.37 -3.85
N ARG A 122 -7.58 6.57 -4.69
CA ARG A 122 -8.58 5.58 -4.29
C ARG A 122 -8.29 4.30 -5.06
N ASN A 123 -8.26 3.16 -4.39
CA ASN A 123 -8.14 1.90 -5.10
C ASN A 123 -9.46 1.50 -5.77
N ARG A 124 -9.43 0.48 -6.63
CA ARG A 124 -10.61 -0.04 -7.34
C ARG A 124 -11.24 -1.24 -6.64
N GLY A 125 -11.05 -1.33 -5.32
CA GLY A 125 -11.49 -2.50 -4.56
C GLY A 125 -10.60 -3.72 -4.80
N ARG A 126 -11.20 -4.89 -4.79
CA ARG A 126 -10.52 -6.19 -4.87
C ARG A 126 -10.77 -6.87 -6.19
N ALA A 127 -9.86 -7.77 -6.57
CA ALA A 127 -10.01 -8.69 -7.68
C ALA A 127 -9.43 -10.05 -7.32
N LEU A 128 -9.63 -11.03 -8.18
CA LEU A 128 -8.98 -12.34 -8.08
C LEU A 128 -7.81 -12.39 -9.06
N VAL A 129 -6.72 -13.04 -8.65
CA VAL A 129 -5.65 -13.46 -9.53
C VAL A 129 -5.66 -14.97 -9.66
N VAL A 130 -5.56 -15.46 -10.88
CA VAL A 130 -5.46 -16.89 -11.21
C VAL A 130 -4.22 -17.14 -12.06
N ARG A 131 -3.82 -18.39 -12.23
CA ARG A 131 -2.78 -18.73 -13.20
C ARG A 131 -3.23 -18.43 -14.61
N GLN A 132 -2.28 -18.08 -15.46
CA GLN A 132 -2.50 -17.86 -16.88
C GLN A 132 -3.28 -19.03 -17.50
N GLY A 133 -4.27 -18.70 -18.33
CA GLY A 133 -5.19 -19.64 -18.95
C GLY A 133 -6.31 -20.13 -18.03
N ASN A 134 -6.38 -19.65 -16.80
CA ASN A 134 -7.48 -19.88 -15.85
C ASN A 134 -7.95 -21.34 -15.83
N PRO A 135 -7.11 -22.29 -15.42
CA PRO A 135 -7.36 -23.74 -15.62
C PRO A 135 -8.61 -24.27 -14.91
N LEU A 136 -9.13 -23.56 -13.91
CA LEU A 136 -10.37 -23.91 -13.22
C LEU A 136 -11.61 -23.18 -13.74
N GLY A 137 -11.46 -22.32 -14.76
CA GLY A 137 -12.57 -21.57 -15.34
C GLY A 137 -13.25 -20.62 -14.32
N ILE A 138 -12.46 -19.97 -13.47
CA ILE A 138 -12.97 -19.05 -12.45
C ILE A 138 -13.39 -17.75 -13.15
N GLY A 139 -14.70 -17.48 -13.21
CA GLY A 139 -15.26 -16.24 -13.74
C GLY A 139 -15.73 -15.25 -12.65
N GLY A 140 -15.75 -15.70 -11.38
CA GLY A 140 -16.19 -14.87 -10.26
C GLY A 140 -16.17 -15.60 -8.93
N LEU A 141 -16.71 -14.95 -7.91
CA LEU A 141 -16.68 -15.47 -6.52
C LEU A 141 -17.39 -16.81 -6.35
N ALA A 142 -18.54 -17.00 -7.05
CA ALA A 142 -19.31 -18.22 -6.95
C ALA A 142 -18.55 -19.44 -7.50
N ASP A 143 -17.71 -19.23 -8.52
CA ASP A 143 -16.94 -20.32 -9.12
C ASP A 143 -15.84 -20.83 -8.17
N VAL A 144 -15.27 -19.96 -7.35
CA VAL A 144 -14.28 -20.33 -6.34
C VAL A 144 -14.88 -21.35 -5.36
N ALA A 145 -16.08 -21.05 -4.83
CA ALA A 145 -16.80 -21.96 -3.94
C ALA A 145 -17.20 -23.27 -4.66
N ARG A 146 -17.73 -23.16 -5.88
CA ARG A 146 -18.20 -24.31 -6.68
C ARG A 146 -17.07 -25.26 -7.06
N THR A 147 -15.90 -24.75 -7.41
CA THR A 147 -14.75 -25.57 -7.84
C THR A 147 -13.93 -26.11 -6.67
N GLY A 148 -14.16 -25.62 -5.45
CA GLY A 148 -13.31 -25.95 -4.31
C GLY A 148 -11.88 -25.42 -4.45
N ALA A 149 -11.68 -24.34 -5.20
CA ALA A 149 -10.37 -23.74 -5.44
C ALA A 149 -9.70 -23.33 -4.13
N ARG A 150 -8.40 -23.57 -4.03
CA ARG A 150 -7.58 -23.14 -2.89
C ARG A 150 -7.35 -21.62 -2.98
N VAL A 151 -7.73 -20.92 -1.93
CA VAL A 151 -7.69 -19.45 -1.88
C VAL A 151 -6.47 -18.96 -1.10
N ALA A 152 -5.65 -18.08 -1.71
CA ALA A 152 -4.60 -17.32 -1.05
C ALA A 152 -5.06 -15.90 -0.76
N GLN A 153 -4.84 -15.43 0.46
CA GLN A 153 -4.97 -14.03 0.86
C GLN A 153 -4.01 -13.71 1.99
N ALA A 154 -3.88 -12.44 2.34
CA ALA A 154 -3.16 -12.04 3.54
C ALA A 154 -3.83 -12.66 4.78
N ASP A 155 -3.01 -13.19 5.69
CA ASP A 155 -3.45 -13.80 6.94
C ASP A 155 -3.50 -12.78 8.10
N THR A 156 -3.39 -13.27 9.33
CA THR A 156 -3.43 -12.45 10.55
C THR A 156 -2.27 -11.46 10.69
N VAL A 157 -1.21 -11.58 9.90
CA VAL A 157 -0.11 -10.59 9.85
C VAL A 157 -0.61 -9.26 9.27
N GLU A 158 -1.55 -9.34 8.33
CA GLU A 158 -2.26 -8.18 7.78
C GLU A 158 -3.75 -8.25 8.16
N ALA A 159 -4.05 -8.30 9.46
CA ALA A 159 -5.38 -8.55 9.99
C ALA A 159 -6.46 -7.63 9.40
N ASN A 160 -6.14 -6.34 9.20
CA ASN A 160 -7.08 -5.38 8.61
C ASN A 160 -7.40 -5.70 7.14
N ALA A 161 -6.40 -6.14 6.36
CA ALA A 161 -6.60 -6.56 4.97
C ALA A 161 -7.48 -7.81 4.92
N ARG A 162 -7.19 -8.80 5.77
CA ARG A 162 -7.98 -10.03 5.90
C ARG A 162 -9.43 -9.76 6.30
N ALA A 163 -9.64 -8.96 7.34
CA ALA A 163 -10.99 -8.59 7.79
C ALA A 163 -11.76 -7.83 6.70
N GLY A 164 -11.12 -6.88 6.03
CA GLY A 164 -11.70 -6.16 4.91
C GLY A 164 -12.02 -7.03 3.70
N ASN A 165 -11.21 -8.06 3.42
CA ASN A 165 -11.52 -9.06 2.40
C ASN A 165 -12.79 -9.83 2.77
N ARG A 166 -12.85 -10.35 4.00
CA ARG A 166 -14.01 -11.09 4.50
C ARG A 166 -15.28 -10.26 4.41
N THR A 167 -15.26 -9.02 4.94
CA THR A 167 -16.40 -8.11 4.88
C THR A 167 -16.87 -7.84 3.45
N ALA A 168 -15.94 -7.62 2.51
CA ALA A 168 -16.30 -7.38 1.12
C ALA A 168 -16.97 -8.59 0.47
N ILE A 169 -16.41 -9.79 0.68
CA ILE A 169 -16.98 -11.03 0.12
C ILE A 169 -18.34 -11.34 0.73
N GLU A 170 -18.50 -11.20 2.06
CA GLU A 170 -19.81 -11.37 2.71
C GLU A 170 -20.89 -10.41 2.17
N ALA A 171 -20.54 -9.18 1.93
CA ALA A 171 -21.47 -8.19 1.38
C ALA A 171 -21.84 -8.45 -0.09
N LEU A 172 -20.98 -9.15 -0.85
CA LEU A 172 -21.20 -9.46 -2.27
C LEU A 172 -21.99 -10.75 -2.49
N ILE A 173 -21.70 -11.80 -1.71
CA ILE A 173 -22.29 -13.13 -1.92
C ILE A 173 -22.94 -13.73 -0.67
N GLY A 174 -23.12 -12.93 0.37
CA GLY A 174 -23.70 -13.34 1.64
C GLY A 174 -22.75 -14.20 2.49
N ARG A 175 -23.12 -14.40 3.77
CA ARG A 175 -22.27 -15.14 4.73
C ARG A 175 -22.00 -16.57 4.30
N VAL A 176 -23.03 -17.30 3.88
CA VAL A 176 -22.88 -18.69 3.44
C VAL A 176 -21.95 -18.78 2.23
N GLY A 177 -22.12 -17.87 1.25
CA GLY A 177 -21.24 -17.80 0.09
C GLY A 177 -19.79 -17.48 0.47
N ALA A 178 -19.58 -16.56 1.42
CA ALA A 178 -18.25 -16.22 1.92
C ALA A 178 -17.61 -17.40 2.68
N ASP A 179 -18.38 -18.12 3.51
CA ASP A 179 -17.88 -19.31 4.19
C ASP A 179 -17.42 -20.37 3.18
N ALA A 180 -18.21 -20.60 2.13
CA ALA A 180 -17.84 -21.50 1.04
C ALA A 180 -16.62 -21.01 0.24
N PHE A 181 -16.51 -19.70 -0.03
CA PHE A 181 -15.37 -19.09 -0.71
C PHE A 181 -14.06 -19.32 0.07
N PHE A 182 -14.09 -19.16 1.39
CA PHE A 182 -12.91 -19.33 2.25
C PHE A 182 -12.71 -20.76 2.79
N ALA A 183 -13.55 -21.73 2.41
CA ALA A 183 -13.48 -23.09 2.93
C ALA A 183 -12.11 -23.75 2.69
N ASN A 184 -11.48 -23.46 1.55
CA ASN A 184 -10.18 -23.98 1.16
C ASN A 184 -9.08 -22.90 1.20
N GLU A 185 -9.14 -22.01 2.19
CA GLU A 185 -8.11 -20.99 2.37
C GLU A 185 -6.77 -21.66 2.74
N VAL A 186 -5.71 -21.24 2.06
CA VAL A 186 -4.35 -21.69 2.34
C VAL A 186 -3.79 -20.89 3.51
N THR A 187 -3.55 -21.53 4.63
CA THR A 187 -3.06 -20.92 5.87
C THR A 187 -1.56 -21.10 6.09
N HIS A 188 -0.89 -21.91 5.24
CA HIS A 188 0.54 -22.17 5.35
C HIS A 188 1.21 -22.07 3.98
N PHE A 189 2.38 -21.47 3.94
CA PHE A 189 3.13 -21.32 2.71
C PHE A 189 4.64 -21.47 2.94
N ALA A 190 5.22 -22.54 2.37
CA ALA A 190 6.66 -22.77 2.30
C ALA A 190 7.42 -22.52 3.64
N GLY A 191 6.83 -22.96 4.77
CA GLY A 191 7.40 -22.78 6.10
C GLY A 191 7.37 -21.34 6.62
N ARG A 192 6.73 -20.42 5.92
CA ARG A 192 6.54 -19.04 6.40
C ARG A 192 5.57 -18.99 7.57
N VAL A 193 5.82 -18.09 8.50
CA VAL A 193 5.02 -17.95 9.73
C VAL A 193 3.74 -17.15 9.50
N GLY A 194 3.62 -16.50 8.34
CA GLY A 194 2.44 -15.73 7.94
C GLY A 194 2.45 -15.48 6.45
N ILE A 195 1.27 -15.22 5.91
CA ILE A 195 1.05 -14.89 4.50
C ILE A 195 0.70 -13.41 4.41
N THR A 196 1.47 -12.67 3.61
CA THR A 196 1.18 -11.27 3.26
C THR A 196 0.59 -11.20 1.86
N HIS A 197 -0.02 -10.06 1.50
CA HIS A 197 -0.46 -9.87 0.11
C HIS A 197 0.68 -10.01 -0.91
N ARG A 198 1.94 -9.78 -0.51
CA ARG A 198 3.13 -9.97 -1.36
C ARG A 198 3.45 -11.42 -1.68
N ASP A 199 2.99 -12.35 -0.85
CA ASP A 199 3.20 -13.80 -1.05
C ASP A 199 2.21 -14.39 -2.06
N VAL A 200 1.05 -13.75 -2.25
CA VAL A 200 -0.04 -14.25 -3.09
C VAL A 200 0.40 -14.60 -4.52
N PRO A 201 1.14 -13.74 -5.27
CA PRO A 201 1.55 -14.09 -6.62
C PRO A 201 2.50 -15.31 -6.65
N GLU A 202 3.41 -15.44 -5.68
CA GLU A 202 4.28 -16.61 -5.60
C GLU A 202 3.48 -17.89 -5.33
N MET A 203 2.48 -17.83 -4.45
CA MET A 203 1.60 -18.96 -4.14
C MET A 203 0.85 -19.44 -5.38
N ILE A 204 0.34 -18.53 -6.20
CA ILE A 204 -0.34 -18.84 -7.46
C ILE A 204 0.64 -19.41 -8.48
N ALA A 205 1.78 -18.76 -8.71
CA ALA A 205 2.77 -19.19 -9.69
C ALA A 205 3.32 -20.60 -9.40
N ARG A 206 3.54 -20.92 -8.11
CA ARG A 206 4.03 -22.23 -7.68
C ARG A 206 2.94 -23.29 -7.46
N GLY A 207 1.66 -22.95 -7.62
CA GLY A 207 0.56 -23.88 -7.46
C GLY A 207 0.23 -24.25 -6.01
N TYR A 208 0.63 -23.45 -5.02
CA TYR A 208 0.19 -23.60 -3.63
C TYR A 208 -1.26 -23.18 -3.44
N ALA A 209 -1.72 -22.23 -4.24
CA ALA A 209 -3.11 -21.83 -4.33
C ALA A 209 -3.56 -21.72 -5.79
N ASP A 210 -4.85 -21.75 -6.01
CA ASP A 210 -5.46 -21.69 -7.34
C ASP A 210 -5.98 -20.29 -7.65
N VAL A 211 -6.40 -19.57 -6.60
CA VAL A 211 -6.96 -18.20 -6.66
C VAL A 211 -6.33 -17.35 -5.57
N GLY A 212 -5.93 -16.14 -5.92
CA GLY A 212 -5.50 -15.12 -4.96
C GLY A 212 -6.51 -13.99 -4.85
N LEU A 213 -6.81 -13.51 -3.64
CA LEU A 213 -7.68 -12.37 -3.37
C LEU A 213 -6.85 -11.20 -2.81
N THR A 214 -6.80 -10.08 -3.53
CA THR A 214 -6.12 -8.87 -3.08
C THR A 214 -6.61 -7.61 -3.81
N GLN A 215 -5.91 -6.49 -3.65
CA GLN A 215 -6.24 -5.22 -4.28
C GLN A 215 -6.11 -5.29 -5.81
N HIS A 216 -7.10 -4.74 -6.53
CA HIS A 216 -7.16 -4.76 -7.98
C HIS A 216 -5.88 -4.26 -8.67
N HIS A 217 -5.35 -3.11 -8.25
CA HIS A 217 -4.15 -2.51 -8.85
C HIS A 217 -2.88 -3.35 -8.68
N LEU A 218 -2.76 -4.10 -7.58
CA LEU A 218 -1.63 -5.03 -7.38
C LEU A 218 -1.70 -6.18 -8.38
N ILE A 219 -2.88 -6.77 -8.57
CA ILE A 219 -3.07 -7.86 -9.54
C ILE A 219 -2.79 -7.36 -10.96
N THR A 220 -3.29 -6.20 -11.33
CA THR A 220 -3.03 -5.63 -12.66
C THR A 220 -1.54 -5.38 -12.87
N TYR A 221 -0.81 -4.94 -11.83
CA TYR A 221 0.64 -4.82 -11.90
C TYR A 221 1.31 -6.18 -12.14
N TRP A 222 0.91 -7.24 -11.43
CA TRP A 222 1.49 -8.58 -11.61
C TRP A 222 1.19 -9.14 -12.99
N VAL A 223 -0.04 -9.00 -13.48
CA VAL A 223 -0.44 -9.45 -14.84
C VAL A 223 0.36 -8.74 -15.92
N ARG A 224 0.62 -7.42 -15.78
CA ARG A 224 1.45 -6.67 -16.73
C ARG A 224 2.91 -7.07 -16.67
N THR A 225 3.44 -7.30 -15.47
CA THR A 225 4.86 -7.62 -15.27
C THR A 225 5.17 -9.08 -15.60
N PHE A 226 4.23 -9.99 -15.35
CA PHE A 226 4.38 -11.43 -15.51
C PHE A 226 3.16 -12.04 -16.26
N PRO A 227 2.88 -11.60 -17.49
CA PRO A 227 1.69 -12.02 -18.24
C PRO A 227 1.65 -13.54 -18.52
N GLN A 228 2.82 -14.19 -18.52
CA GLN A 228 2.93 -15.64 -18.70
C GLN A 228 2.51 -16.45 -17.45
N HIS A 229 2.32 -15.80 -16.30
CA HIS A 229 1.99 -16.48 -15.04
C HIS A 229 0.58 -16.19 -14.53
N PHE A 230 0.05 -15.00 -14.82
CA PHE A 230 -1.15 -14.50 -14.15
C PHE A 230 -2.20 -13.99 -15.11
N GLU A 231 -3.44 -14.14 -14.66
CA GLU A 231 -4.64 -13.56 -15.28
C GLU A 231 -5.50 -12.96 -14.17
N ILE A 232 -6.16 -11.83 -14.46
CA ILE A 232 -7.06 -11.16 -13.53
C ILE A 232 -8.50 -11.58 -13.79
N VAL A 233 -9.23 -11.85 -12.71
CA VAL A 233 -10.68 -12.02 -12.74
C VAL A 233 -11.30 -10.90 -11.91
N THR A 234 -12.10 -10.07 -12.55
CA THR A 234 -12.77 -8.94 -11.89
C THR A 234 -13.92 -9.41 -11.02
N ILE A 235 -14.13 -8.75 -9.88
CA ILE A 235 -15.25 -9.01 -8.99
C ILE A 235 -16.27 -7.91 -9.18
N ALA A 236 -17.46 -8.23 -9.70
CA ALA A 236 -18.54 -7.27 -9.88
C ALA A 236 -18.95 -6.65 -8.53
N GLY A 237 -19.03 -5.33 -8.46
CA GLY A 237 -19.41 -4.60 -7.25
C GLY A 237 -18.29 -4.41 -6.22
N ALA A 238 -17.06 -4.90 -6.48
CA ALA A 238 -15.95 -4.77 -5.55
C ALA A 238 -15.48 -3.31 -5.36
N GLU A 239 -15.75 -2.45 -6.32
CA GLU A 239 -15.43 -1.01 -6.26
C GLU A 239 -16.13 -0.29 -5.09
N ARG A 240 -17.24 -0.83 -4.60
CA ARG A 240 -17.96 -0.31 -3.40
C ARG A 240 -17.12 -0.44 -2.11
N PHE A 241 -16.10 -1.29 -2.13
CA PHE A 241 -15.16 -1.52 -1.03
C PHE A 241 -13.80 -0.90 -1.33
N SER A 242 -13.80 0.15 -2.13
CA SER A 242 -12.59 0.94 -2.40
C SER A 242 -12.12 1.67 -1.15
N VAL A 243 -10.81 1.83 -1.03
CA VAL A 243 -10.17 2.54 0.08
C VAL A 243 -9.52 3.81 -0.46
N THR A 244 -9.81 4.91 0.20
CA THR A 244 -9.18 6.21 -0.07
C THR A 244 -7.90 6.35 0.74
N ILE A 245 -6.84 6.82 0.10
CA ILE A 245 -5.53 7.05 0.70
C ILE A 245 -5.23 8.54 0.69
N ALA A 246 -4.65 9.00 1.78
CA ALA A 246 -4.30 10.40 1.94
C ALA A 246 -2.83 10.56 2.39
N LEU A 247 -2.32 11.75 2.17
CA LEU A 247 -1.01 12.21 2.62
C LEU A 247 -1.21 13.07 3.86
N GLY A 248 -0.73 12.59 5.00
CA GLY A 248 -0.63 13.32 6.26
C GLY A 248 0.76 13.90 6.45
N ARG A 249 0.84 15.17 6.87
CA ARG A 249 2.09 15.79 7.26
C ARG A 249 2.33 15.58 8.76
N VAL A 250 3.56 15.28 9.13
CA VAL A 250 3.95 15.20 10.54
C VAL A 250 3.87 16.60 11.16
N ARG A 251 3.41 16.72 12.40
CA ARG A 251 3.14 17.99 13.07
C ARG A 251 4.38 18.89 13.19
N GLU A 252 5.54 18.29 13.43
CA GLU A 252 6.83 19.00 13.48
C GLU A 252 7.84 18.23 12.63
N PRO A 253 7.78 18.31 11.32
CA PRO A 253 8.67 17.55 10.46
C PRO A 253 10.11 18.10 10.61
N LEU A 254 11.09 17.21 10.57
CA LEU A 254 12.49 17.61 10.63
C LEU A 254 12.91 18.41 9.40
N ARG A 255 12.21 18.21 8.27
CA ARG A 255 12.52 18.77 6.94
C ARG A 255 11.27 19.47 6.35
N LEU A 256 10.75 20.46 7.08
CA LEU A 256 9.50 21.15 6.74
C LEU A 256 9.47 21.67 5.29
N ARG A 257 10.56 22.31 4.82
CA ARG A 257 10.59 22.85 3.45
C ARG A 257 10.56 21.76 2.40
N ALA A 258 11.30 20.68 2.59
CA ALA A 258 11.31 19.54 1.67
C ALA A 258 9.96 18.80 1.68
N ALA A 259 9.35 18.61 2.85
CA ALA A 259 8.02 18.01 2.97
C ALA A 259 6.94 18.87 2.28
N THR A 260 7.00 20.19 2.43
CA THR A 260 6.08 21.13 1.76
C THR A 260 6.26 21.11 0.25
N ALA A 261 7.50 21.16 -0.22
CA ALA A 261 7.84 21.10 -1.64
C ALA A 261 7.38 19.78 -2.27
N PHE A 262 7.63 18.65 -1.57
CA PHE A 262 7.17 17.35 -2.05
C PHE A 262 5.66 17.28 -2.15
N ALA A 263 4.93 17.72 -1.14
CA ALA A 263 3.46 17.71 -1.16
C ALA A 263 2.91 18.56 -2.33
N GLU A 264 3.46 19.74 -2.57
CA GLU A 264 3.07 20.61 -3.69
C GLU A 264 3.32 19.93 -5.04
N PHE A 265 4.53 19.40 -5.25
CA PHE A 265 4.88 18.64 -6.45
C PHE A 265 4.00 17.41 -6.63
N PHE A 266 3.83 16.62 -5.56
CA PHE A 266 3.07 15.38 -5.58
C PHE A 266 1.62 15.61 -6.03
N PHE A 267 0.92 16.58 -5.41
CA PHE A 267 -0.47 16.87 -5.76
C PHE A 267 -0.63 17.47 -7.16
N SER A 268 0.38 18.15 -7.68
CA SER A 268 0.35 18.63 -9.06
C SER A 268 0.33 17.50 -10.10
N ARG A 269 0.71 16.27 -9.71
CA ARG A 269 0.87 15.13 -10.63
C ARG A 269 0.04 13.90 -10.28
N ALA A 270 -0.36 13.73 -9.03
CA ALA A 270 -1.02 12.50 -8.55
C ALA A 270 -2.26 12.15 -9.38
N LYS A 271 -3.06 13.16 -9.76
CA LYS A 271 -4.24 13.01 -10.59
C LYS A 271 -3.98 12.29 -11.91
N ASP A 272 -2.85 12.56 -12.55
CA ASP A 272 -2.50 11.99 -13.85
C ASP A 272 -1.70 10.71 -13.73
N VAL A 273 -0.96 10.55 -12.65
CA VAL A 273 -0.06 9.41 -12.43
C VAL A 273 -0.81 8.19 -11.89
N TYR A 274 -1.60 8.33 -10.83
CA TYR A 274 -2.23 7.19 -10.15
C TYR A 274 -3.14 6.34 -11.06
N PRO A 275 -3.98 6.92 -11.95
CA PRO A 275 -4.79 6.13 -12.88
C PRO A 275 -3.97 5.24 -13.84
N ARG A 276 -2.72 5.60 -14.15
CA ARG A 276 -1.83 4.78 -14.99
C ARG A 276 -1.36 3.49 -14.29
N TYR A 277 -1.46 3.47 -12.96
CA TYR A 277 -1.15 2.32 -12.12
C TYR A 277 -2.42 1.61 -11.62
N ASP A 278 -3.54 1.78 -12.34
CA ASP A 278 -4.84 1.14 -12.08
C ASP A 278 -5.50 1.48 -10.75
N PHE A 279 -5.16 2.63 -10.18
CA PHE A 279 -6.00 3.26 -9.18
C PHE A 279 -7.25 3.88 -9.84
N ALA A 280 -8.30 4.08 -9.06
CA ALA A 280 -9.52 4.70 -9.56
C ALA A 280 -9.25 6.14 -10.02
N ARG A 281 -9.83 6.52 -11.15
CA ARG A 281 -9.91 7.93 -11.52
C ARG A 281 -10.94 8.59 -10.60
N MET A 282 -10.53 9.55 -9.83
CA MET A 282 -11.39 10.36 -8.97
C MET A 282 -11.80 11.66 -9.71
N ALA A 283 -12.84 12.32 -9.22
CA ALA A 283 -13.18 13.65 -9.71
C ALA A 283 -12.09 14.68 -9.33
N ASP A 284 -12.02 15.77 -10.05
CA ASP A 284 -10.94 16.76 -9.91
C ASP A 284 -10.90 17.39 -8.50
N ASP A 285 -12.05 17.61 -7.90
CA ASP A 285 -12.23 18.16 -6.55
C ASP A 285 -11.93 17.14 -5.44
N GLU A 286 -11.91 15.85 -5.75
CA GLU A 286 -11.49 14.82 -4.80
C GLU A 286 -9.97 14.75 -4.62
N TYR A 287 -9.18 15.15 -5.66
CA TYR A 287 -7.72 15.21 -5.54
C TYR A 287 -7.28 16.40 -4.71
N GLY A 288 -6.61 16.13 -3.61
CA GLY A 288 -6.20 17.14 -2.65
C GLY A 288 -7.30 17.56 -1.69
N ALA A 289 -8.50 16.95 -1.76
CA ALA A 289 -9.55 17.18 -0.79
C ALA A 289 -9.06 16.91 0.64
N THR A 290 -9.50 17.74 1.57
CA THR A 290 -9.12 17.63 2.98
C THR A 290 -9.84 16.44 3.62
N LEU A 291 -9.06 15.56 4.26
CA LEU A 291 -9.51 14.52 5.16
C LEU A 291 -9.26 14.99 6.60
N ALA A 292 -10.31 15.27 7.35
CA ALA A 292 -10.21 15.55 8.79
C ALA A 292 -9.81 14.27 9.54
N LEU A 293 -8.87 14.40 10.51
CA LEU A 293 -8.32 13.29 11.30
C LEU A 293 -8.81 13.26 12.75
N ASP A 294 -9.49 14.33 13.19
CA ASP A 294 -10.18 14.48 14.46
C ASP A 294 -11.47 13.68 14.53
#